data_574997c1bbd827863b92c09dfcaa62ea
#
_entry.id   574997c1bbd827863b92c09dfcaa62ea
#
_cell.length_a   1.000
_cell.length_b   1.000
_cell.length_c   1.000
_cell.angle_alpha   90.00
_cell.angle_beta   90.00
_cell.angle_gamma   90.00
#
_symmetry.space_group_name_H-M   'P 1'
#
loop_
_entity.id
_entity.type
_entity.pdbx_description
1 polymer ?
#
loop_
_entity_poly.entity_id
_entity_poly.type
_entity_poly.pdbx_seq_one_letter_code
_entity_poly.pdbx_strand_id
1 'polypeptide(L)'
;MIQIKVSEEIASVCPGFVGAAIEARVVNSKFSEGLWAEINALCYDYKQRFTTVSIKELPGIEATRRVYKACGKDPSRYRPSSEALIRRVVQGKDLYQIDTLVDLINLASMKFGYSIGGFDADKFAGNTLTLGIGQKDEPYEGIGRGILNIEGMPVYRDAEGGVGTPTSDHERTKIELSTTHLLTLINGYDGNRQTVAANAQFVKDLLERHADGHDITVTAYGGHF
;
A
#
# COMPACT_ATOMS: atom_id res chain seq x y z
N MET A 1 -10.77 16.14 2.98
CA MET A 1 -10.66 14.73 3.40
C MET A 1 -11.23 13.84 2.30
N ILE A 2 -10.45 12.88 1.84
CA ILE A 2 -10.86 11.91 0.82
C ILE A 2 -11.74 10.84 1.48
N GLN A 3 -12.92 10.58 0.91
CA GLN A 3 -13.82 9.53 1.37
C GLN A 3 -13.43 8.18 0.76
N ILE A 4 -13.34 7.13 1.59
CA ILE A 4 -13.05 5.78 1.10
C ILE A 4 -14.31 4.92 1.23
N LYS A 5 -14.73 4.31 0.12
CA LYS A 5 -15.85 3.37 0.05
C LYS A 5 -15.34 1.98 -0.31
N VAL A 6 -16.00 0.96 0.21
CA VAL A 6 -15.73 -0.45 -0.15
C VAL A 6 -16.97 -0.98 -0.90
N SER A 7 -16.75 -1.53 -2.09
CA SER A 7 -17.83 -2.07 -2.91
C SER A 7 -18.37 -3.36 -2.32
N GLU A 8 -19.61 -3.70 -2.69
CA GLU A 8 -20.25 -4.97 -2.32
C GLU A 8 -19.46 -6.19 -2.85
N GLU A 9 -18.80 -6.05 -4.00
CA GLU A 9 -17.94 -7.10 -4.58
C GLU A 9 -16.78 -7.45 -3.62
N ILE A 10 -16.09 -6.43 -3.09
CA ILE A 10 -15.02 -6.64 -2.09
C ILE A 10 -15.60 -7.17 -0.78
N ALA A 11 -16.71 -6.61 -0.30
CA ALA A 11 -17.37 -7.08 0.92
C ALA A 11 -17.81 -8.55 0.82
N SER A 12 -18.19 -9.01 -0.36
CA SER A 12 -18.56 -10.41 -0.62
C SER A 12 -17.35 -11.35 -0.65
N VAL A 13 -16.25 -10.92 -1.28
CA VAL A 13 -15.03 -11.74 -1.41
C VAL A 13 -14.21 -11.73 -0.13
N CYS A 14 -14.22 -10.63 0.60
CA CYS A 14 -13.49 -10.43 1.84
C CYS A 14 -14.35 -9.71 2.90
N PRO A 15 -15.32 -10.38 3.52
CA PRO A 15 -16.24 -9.76 4.48
C PRO A 15 -15.55 -9.16 5.70
N GLY A 16 -14.38 -9.67 6.05
CA GLY A 16 -13.57 -9.18 7.16
C GLY A 16 -12.60 -8.05 6.78
N PHE A 17 -12.63 -7.53 5.55
CA PHE A 17 -11.70 -6.48 5.13
C PHE A 17 -11.77 -5.26 6.04
N VAL A 18 -10.62 -4.79 6.49
CA VAL A 18 -10.45 -3.52 7.21
C VAL A 18 -9.32 -2.73 6.61
N GLY A 19 -9.49 -1.44 6.47
CA GLY A 19 -8.46 -0.53 5.97
C GLY A 19 -8.28 0.67 6.88
N ALA A 20 -7.16 1.37 6.69
CA ALA A 20 -6.93 2.67 7.28
C ALA A 20 -6.43 3.64 6.21
N ALA A 21 -7.01 4.82 6.17
CA ALA A 21 -6.57 5.94 5.36
C ALA A 21 -5.85 6.95 6.26
N ILE A 22 -4.64 7.32 5.89
CA ILE A 22 -3.87 8.38 6.54
C ILE A 22 -3.71 9.50 5.51
N GLU A 23 -4.32 10.65 5.80
CA GLU A 23 -4.25 11.86 4.98
C GLU A 23 -3.45 12.91 5.75
N ALA A 24 -2.45 13.53 5.11
CA ALA A 24 -1.51 14.43 5.78
C ALA A 24 -0.99 15.52 4.85
N ARG A 25 -0.63 16.66 5.42
CA ARG A 25 0.29 17.62 4.79
C ARG A 25 1.72 17.20 5.10
N VAL A 26 2.58 17.27 4.09
CA VAL A 26 3.94 16.71 4.15
C VAL A 26 4.93 17.55 3.36
N VAL A 27 6.21 17.36 3.67
CA VAL A 27 7.33 17.82 2.85
C VAL A 27 8.10 16.58 2.38
N ASN A 28 8.11 16.35 1.07
CA ASN A 28 8.88 15.26 0.50
C ASN A 28 10.34 15.68 0.28
N SER A 29 11.25 14.74 0.39
CA SER A 29 12.67 14.94 0.12
C SER A 29 13.26 13.74 -0.61
N LYS A 30 14.40 13.94 -1.28
CA LYS A 30 15.09 12.85 -2.00
C LYS A 30 15.59 11.75 -1.09
N PHE A 31 15.90 12.08 0.17
CA PHE A 31 16.54 11.15 1.09
C PHE A 31 16.37 11.61 2.55
N SER A 32 16.18 10.66 3.45
CA SER A 32 16.22 10.84 4.89
C SER A 32 17.17 9.80 5.50
N GLU A 33 18.30 10.25 6.04
CA GLU A 33 19.31 9.37 6.64
C GLU A 33 18.74 8.56 7.81
N GLY A 34 17.95 9.20 8.68
CA GLY A 34 17.32 8.54 9.83
C GLY A 34 16.33 7.45 9.40
N LEU A 35 15.52 7.71 8.35
CA LEU A 35 14.60 6.72 7.79
C LEU A 35 15.37 5.52 7.21
N TRP A 36 16.44 5.78 6.47
CA TRP A 36 17.23 4.71 5.87
C TRP A 36 18.00 3.89 6.90
N ALA A 37 18.36 4.46 8.05
CA ALA A 37 18.90 3.69 9.17
C ALA A 37 17.86 2.67 9.68
N GLU A 38 16.59 3.07 9.83
CA GLU A 38 15.49 2.17 10.22
C GLU A 38 15.21 1.10 9.16
N ILE A 39 15.20 1.47 7.87
CA ILE A 39 15.03 0.53 6.75
C ILE A 39 16.14 -0.52 6.75
N ASN A 40 17.40 -0.10 6.87
CA ASN A 40 18.55 -1.00 6.87
C ASN A 40 18.52 -1.96 8.07
N ALA A 41 18.12 -1.49 9.25
CA ALA A 41 17.96 -2.33 10.42
C ALA A 41 16.88 -3.42 10.21
N LEU A 42 15.72 -3.05 9.63
CA LEU A 42 14.67 -4.01 9.29
C LEU A 42 15.12 -5.00 8.21
N CYS A 43 15.82 -4.53 7.18
CA CYS A 43 16.36 -5.38 6.12
C CYS A 43 17.37 -6.40 6.66
N TYR A 44 18.23 -5.98 7.59
CA TYR A 44 19.17 -6.88 8.25
C TYR A 44 18.45 -7.98 9.04
N ASP A 45 17.47 -7.61 9.88
CA ASP A 45 16.66 -8.57 10.64
C ASP A 45 15.95 -9.57 9.70
N TYR A 46 15.36 -9.08 8.61
CA TYR A 46 14.60 -9.92 7.68
C TYR A 46 15.47 -10.93 6.92
N LYS A 47 16.71 -10.56 6.58
CA LYS A 47 17.68 -11.48 5.97
C LYS A 47 18.03 -12.65 6.90
N GLN A 48 17.93 -12.46 8.23
CA GLN A 48 18.20 -13.52 9.22
C GLN A 48 16.96 -14.39 9.50
N ARG A 49 15.76 -13.81 9.44
CA ARG A 49 14.53 -14.47 9.92
C ARG A 49 13.73 -15.16 8.83
N PHE A 50 13.79 -14.67 7.59
CA PHE A 50 12.90 -15.13 6.53
C PHE A 50 13.65 -15.81 5.38
N THR A 51 12.95 -16.75 4.75
CA THR A 51 13.30 -17.31 3.46
C THR A 51 12.27 -16.89 2.40
N THR A 52 12.60 -17.03 1.12
CA THR A 52 11.65 -16.71 0.05
C THR A 52 10.38 -17.57 0.09
N VAL A 53 10.39 -18.68 0.83
CA VAL A 53 9.23 -19.57 1.01
C VAL A 53 8.35 -19.08 2.16
N SER A 54 8.95 -18.67 3.32
CA SER A 54 8.21 -18.28 4.52
C SER A 54 7.51 -16.92 4.41
N ILE A 55 7.95 -16.03 3.51
CA ILE A 55 7.34 -14.70 3.34
C ILE A 55 5.84 -14.77 3.07
N LYS A 56 5.40 -15.71 2.23
CA LYS A 56 3.98 -15.87 1.87
C LYS A 56 3.10 -16.38 3.02
N GLU A 57 3.71 -16.78 4.13
CA GLU A 57 3.02 -17.22 5.36
C GLU A 57 2.76 -16.06 6.32
N LEU A 58 3.31 -14.87 6.04
CA LEU A 58 2.99 -13.66 6.80
C LEU A 58 1.49 -13.33 6.63
N PRO A 59 0.74 -13.12 7.74
CA PRO A 59 -0.73 -13.08 7.71
C PRO A 59 -1.30 -12.07 6.70
N GLY A 60 -0.77 -10.86 6.64
CA GLY A 60 -1.22 -9.83 5.69
C GLY A 60 -0.94 -10.20 4.23
N ILE A 61 0.21 -10.83 3.96
CA ILE A 61 0.57 -11.30 2.62
C ILE A 61 -0.28 -12.50 2.23
N GLU A 62 -0.45 -13.48 3.12
CA GLU A 62 -1.29 -14.64 2.88
C GLU A 62 -2.73 -14.24 2.57
N ALA A 63 -3.29 -13.33 3.37
CA ALA A 63 -4.66 -12.83 3.16
C ALA A 63 -4.81 -12.11 1.83
N THR A 64 -3.87 -11.22 1.45
CA THR A 64 -3.89 -10.56 0.14
C THR A 64 -3.83 -11.56 -1.00
N ARG A 65 -2.97 -12.59 -0.90
CA ARG A 65 -2.86 -13.66 -1.88
C ARG A 65 -4.15 -14.48 -1.98
N ARG A 66 -4.84 -14.72 -0.86
CA ARG A 66 -6.13 -15.42 -0.82
C ARG A 66 -7.21 -14.64 -1.55
N VAL A 67 -7.30 -13.31 -1.32
CA VAL A 67 -8.24 -12.43 -2.03
C VAL A 67 -7.95 -12.43 -3.53
N TYR A 68 -6.70 -12.32 -3.97
CA TYR A 68 -6.34 -12.43 -5.39
C TYR A 68 -6.86 -13.71 -6.02
N LYS A 69 -6.62 -14.86 -5.37
CA LYS A 69 -7.12 -16.15 -5.86
C LYS A 69 -8.64 -16.23 -5.92
N ALA A 70 -9.33 -15.68 -4.91
CA ALA A 70 -10.80 -15.63 -4.87
C ALA A 70 -11.37 -14.77 -6.01
N CYS A 71 -10.64 -13.74 -6.45
CA CYS A 71 -10.98 -12.91 -7.60
C CYS A 71 -10.45 -13.46 -8.95
N GLY A 72 -9.88 -14.68 -8.97
CA GLY A 72 -9.35 -15.30 -10.20
C GLY A 72 -7.97 -14.80 -10.63
N LYS A 73 -7.25 -14.03 -9.78
CA LYS A 73 -5.91 -13.51 -10.09
C LYS A 73 -4.82 -14.40 -9.53
N ASP A 74 -3.77 -14.66 -10.32
CA ASP A 74 -2.59 -15.41 -9.85
C ASP A 74 -1.65 -14.49 -9.03
N PRO A 75 -1.56 -14.68 -7.69
CA PRO A 75 -0.71 -13.86 -6.85
C PRO A 75 0.80 -14.15 -7.00
N SER A 76 1.18 -15.18 -7.74
CA SER A 76 2.59 -15.46 -8.02
C SER A 76 3.09 -14.63 -9.20
N ARG A 77 2.21 -14.39 -10.17
CA ARG A 77 2.47 -13.51 -11.32
C ARG A 77 2.29 -12.03 -10.96
N TYR A 78 1.23 -11.71 -10.21
CA TYR A 78 0.85 -10.35 -9.80
C TYR A 78 1.09 -10.18 -8.29
N ARG A 79 2.34 -10.27 -7.88
CA ARG A 79 2.73 -10.33 -6.46
C ARG A 79 2.34 -9.04 -5.71
N PRO A 80 1.77 -9.15 -4.49
CA PRO A 80 1.57 -8.00 -3.61
C PRO A 80 2.87 -7.23 -3.36
N SER A 81 2.81 -5.90 -3.26
CA SER A 81 3.99 -5.03 -3.11
C SER A 81 4.79 -5.35 -1.85
N SER A 82 4.11 -5.58 -0.71
CA SER A 82 4.76 -5.99 0.54
C SER A 82 5.58 -7.27 0.39
N GLU A 83 5.01 -8.29 -0.27
CA GLU A 83 5.73 -9.55 -0.57
C GLU A 83 6.93 -9.30 -1.50
N ALA A 84 6.75 -8.45 -2.51
CA ALA A 84 7.81 -8.15 -3.47
C ALA A 84 9.01 -7.46 -2.80
N LEU A 85 8.75 -6.49 -1.90
CA LEU A 85 9.77 -5.78 -1.14
C LEU A 85 10.55 -6.73 -0.21
N ILE A 86 9.84 -7.50 0.62
CA ILE A 86 10.48 -8.44 1.56
C ILE A 86 11.28 -9.49 0.80
N ARG A 87 10.72 -10.02 -0.30
CA ARG A 87 11.39 -11.01 -1.13
C ARG A 87 12.69 -10.49 -1.74
N ARG A 88 12.71 -9.23 -2.17
CA ARG A 88 13.90 -8.57 -2.69
C ARG A 88 15.01 -8.54 -1.63
N VAL A 89 14.67 -8.15 -0.40
CA VAL A 89 15.59 -8.08 0.75
C VAL A 89 16.15 -9.48 1.08
N VAL A 90 15.28 -10.47 1.22
CA VAL A 90 15.68 -11.86 1.56
C VAL A 90 16.54 -12.51 0.48
N GLN A 91 16.40 -12.07 -0.79
CA GLN A 91 17.29 -12.49 -1.89
C GLN A 91 18.65 -11.76 -1.89
N GLY A 92 18.95 -10.95 -0.89
CA GLY A 92 20.21 -10.20 -0.80
C GLY A 92 20.30 -8.98 -1.70
N LYS A 93 19.19 -8.54 -2.29
CA LYS A 93 19.12 -7.34 -3.15
C LYS A 93 18.76 -6.12 -2.31
N ASP A 94 19.43 -5.00 -2.56
CA ASP A 94 19.12 -3.75 -1.89
C ASP A 94 17.76 -3.19 -2.35
N LEU A 95 17.05 -2.52 -1.45
CA LEU A 95 15.86 -1.76 -1.83
C LEU A 95 16.26 -0.57 -2.70
N TYR A 96 15.35 -0.17 -3.57
CA TYR A 96 15.50 1.09 -4.29
C TYR A 96 15.22 2.25 -3.33
N GLN A 97 16.09 3.24 -3.34
CA GLN A 97 15.86 4.54 -2.73
C GLN A 97 15.10 5.38 -3.76
N ILE A 98 13.90 5.80 -3.42
CA ILE A 98 13.02 6.56 -4.33
C ILE A 98 12.94 8.02 -3.86
N ASP A 99 12.20 8.25 -2.78
CA ASP A 99 12.07 9.50 -2.05
C ASP A 99 11.56 9.19 -0.63
N THR A 100 11.58 10.18 0.26
CA THR A 100 11.24 9.95 1.66
C THR A 100 9.84 9.41 1.87
N LEU A 101 8.83 9.89 1.12
CA LEU A 101 7.45 9.43 1.28
C LEU A 101 7.27 7.98 0.80
N VAL A 102 7.81 7.64 -0.35
CA VAL A 102 7.75 6.26 -0.87
C VAL A 102 8.53 5.31 0.03
N ASP A 103 9.72 5.72 0.50
CA ASP A 103 10.60 4.89 1.33
C ASP A 103 9.96 4.60 2.71
N LEU A 104 9.29 5.59 3.34
CA LEU A 104 8.57 5.36 4.61
C LEU A 104 7.35 4.43 4.45
N ILE A 105 6.62 4.54 3.33
CA ILE A 105 5.52 3.63 2.99
C ILE A 105 6.05 2.21 2.79
N ASN A 106 7.17 2.05 2.10
CA ASN A 106 7.82 0.77 1.90
C ASN A 106 8.28 0.15 3.24
N LEU A 107 8.84 0.95 4.16
CA LEU A 107 9.21 0.51 5.50
C LEU A 107 8.00 -0.03 6.27
N ALA A 108 6.90 0.74 6.31
CA ALA A 108 5.67 0.34 6.97
C ALA A 108 5.05 -0.91 6.33
N SER A 109 5.04 -0.97 5.00
CA SER A 109 4.53 -2.10 4.22
C SER A 109 5.29 -3.40 4.54
N MET A 110 6.63 -3.35 4.60
CA MET A 110 7.43 -4.51 4.97
C MET A 110 7.20 -4.91 6.42
N LYS A 111 7.25 -3.95 7.35
CA LYS A 111 7.17 -4.22 8.80
C LYS A 111 5.89 -4.94 9.21
N PHE A 112 4.76 -4.60 8.58
CA PHE A 112 3.45 -5.18 8.91
C PHE A 112 2.97 -6.22 7.91
N GLY A 113 3.64 -6.37 6.76
CA GLY A 113 3.26 -7.33 5.72
C GLY A 113 2.02 -6.91 4.92
N TYR A 114 1.54 -5.67 5.04
CA TYR A 114 0.42 -5.15 4.25
C TYR A 114 0.89 -4.37 3.05
N SER A 115 0.24 -4.55 1.90
CA SER A 115 0.41 -3.65 0.77
C SER A 115 -0.25 -2.31 1.09
N ILE A 116 0.52 -1.23 0.99
CA ILE A 116 0.07 0.13 1.27
C ILE A 116 0.14 0.92 -0.03
N GLY A 117 -0.98 1.52 -0.43
CA GLY A 117 -1.00 2.49 -1.52
C GLY A 117 -0.56 3.87 -1.03
N GLY A 118 0.20 4.60 -1.84
CA GLY A 118 0.66 5.94 -1.54
C GLY A 118 0.44 6.88 -2.71
N PHE A 119 -0.26 8.00 -2.46
CA PHE A 119 -0.77 8.86 -3.51
C PHE A 119 -0.56 10.34 -3.21
N ASP A 120 -0.32 11.11 -4.26
CA ASP A 120 -0.50 12.55 -4.25
C ASP A 120 -2.01 12.84 -4.29
N ALA A 121 -2.58 13.24 -3.15
CA ALA A 121 -4.02 13.41 -3.00
C ALA A 121 -4.59 14.56 -3.84
N ASP A 122 -3.76 15.53 -4.23
CA ASP A 122 -4.19 16.65 -5.07
C ASP A 122 -4.36 16.24 -6.56
N LYS A 123 -3.91 15.01 -6.92
CA LYS A 123 -4.07 14.46 -8.29
C LYS A 123 -5.32 13.60 -8.47
N PHE A 124 -6.14 13.41 -7.42
CA PHE A 124 -7.38 12.65 -7.59
C PHE A 124 -8.45 13.43 -8.34
N ALA A 125 -9.20 12.73 -9.16
CA ALA A 125 -10.43 13.22 -9.75
C ALA A 125 -11.59 13.06 -8.75
N GLY A 126 -11.99 14.18 -8.12
CA GLY A 126 -13.01 14.19 -7.07
C GLY A 126 -12.45 13.91 -5.68
N ASN A 127 -13.34 13.60 -4.74
CA ASN A 127 -13.00 13.43 -3.32
C ASN A 127 -13.41 12.07 -2.74
N THR A 128 -13.68 11.09 -3.59
CA THR A 128 -14.11 9.73 -3.18
C THR A 128 -13.28 8.70 -3.92
N LEU A 129 -12.73 7.75 -3.17
CA LEU A 129 -12.12 6.55 -3.72
C LEU A 129 -13.00 5.34 -3.39
N THR A 130 -13.24 4.48 -4.36
CA THR A 130 -13.98 3.23 -4.17
C THR A 130 -13.07 2.03 -4.39
N LEU A 131 -12.93 1.19 -3.37
CA LEU A 131 -12.27 -0.10 -3.49
C LEU A 131 -13.22 -1.10 -4.13
N GLY A 132 -12.87 -1.59 -5.31
CA GLY A 132 -13.63 -2.60 -6.06
C GLY A 132 -12.71 -3.66 -6.64
N ILE A 133 -13.21 -4.40 -7.64
CA ILE A 133 -12.45 -5.43 -8.37
C ILE A 133 -12.21 -4.94 -9.80
N GLY A 134 -10.96 -5.06 -10.27
CA GLY A 134 -10.57 -4.68 -11.63
C GLY A 134 -11.34 -5.44 -12.70
N GLN A 135 -11.79 -4.72 -13.72
CA GLN A 135 -12.58 -5.27 -14.81
C GLN A 135 -11.68 -5.72 -15.97
N LYS A 136 -12.24 -6.53 -16.84
CA LYS A 136 -11.56 -6.94 -18.09
C LYS A 136 -11.26 -5.71 -18.95
N ASP A 137 -10.04 -5.64 -19.46
CA ASP A 137 -9.56 -4.57 -20.35
C ASP A 137 -9.64 -3.15 -19.73
N GLU A 138 -9.75 -3.07 -18.39
CA GLU A 138 -9.73 -1.79 -17.67
C GLU A 138 -8.37 -1.11 -17.84
N PRO A 139 -8.32 0.15 -18.34
CA PRO A 139 -7.07 0.86 -18.54
C PRO A 139 -6.34 1.10 -17.22
N TYR A 140 -5.07 0.70 -17.15
CA TYR A 140 -4.25 0.91 -15.97
C TYR A 140 -2.77 0.93 -16.33
N GLU A 141 -2.09 2.02 -15.97
CA GLU A 141 -0.65 2.17 -16.13
C GLU A 141 0.03 2.14 -14.76
N GLY A 142 0.68 1.03 -14.44
CA GLY A 142 1.38 0.85 -13.17
C GLY A 142 2.74 1.56 -13.16
N ILE A 143 3.08 2.21 -12.03
CA ILE A 143 4.35 2.92 -11.85
C ILE A 143 5.55 2.00 -12.19
N GLY A 144 6.33 2.40 -13.20
CA GLY A 144 7.51 1.66 -13.64
C GLY A 144 7.21 0.29 -14.28
N ARG A 145 5.94 -0.02 -14.60
CA ARG A 145 5.50 -1.30 -15.17
C ARG A 145 4.83 -1.16 -16.54
N GLY A 146 4.42 0.08 -16.92
CA GLY A 146 3.59 0.31 -18.09
C GLY A 146 2.18 -0.26 -17.92
N ILE A 147 1.55 -0.68 -19.03
CA ILE A 147 0.19 -1.21 -19.01
C ILE A 147 0.11 -2.49 -18.19
N LEU A 148 -0.74 -2.49 -17.18
CA LEU A 148 -0.95 -3.58 -16.23
C LEU A 148 -2.38 -4.12 -16.36
N ASN A 149 -2.52 -5.42 -16.58
CA ASN A 149 -3.84 -6.08 -16.52
C ASN A 149 -4.28 -6.20 -15.05
N ILE A 150 -5.24 -5.38 -14.64
CA ILE A 150 -5.79 -5.34 -13.29
C ILE A 150 -7.08 -6.17 -13.13
N GLU A 151 -7.56 -6.84 -14.19
CA GLU A 151 -8.72 -7.76 -14.10
C GLU A 151 -8.56 -8.72 -12.92
N GLY A 152 -9.57 -8.76 -12.03
CA GLY A 152 -9.56 -9.59 -10.84
C GLY A 152 -8.62 -9.13 -9.72
N MET A 153 -8.07 -7.92 -9.78
CA MET A 153 -7.35 -7.33 -8.64
C MET A 153 -8.28 -6.42 -7.83
N PRO A 154 -8.15 -6.37 -6.49
CA PRO A 154 -8.65 -5.22 -5.74
C PRO A 154 -8.05 -3.93 -6.30
N VAL A 155 -8.88 -2.93 -6.57
CA VAL A 155 -8.44 -1.65 -7.14
C VAL A 155 -9.22 -0.49 -6.53
N TYR A 156 -8.50 0.55 -6.12
CA TYR A 156 -9.10 1.85 -5.77
C TYR A 156 -9.32 2.65 -7.03
N ARG A 157 -10.50 3.28 -7.13
CA ARG A 157 -10.87 4.15 -8.24
C ARG A 157 -11.34 5.49 -7.72
N ASP A 158 -10.92 6.54 -8.41
CA ASP A 158 -11.53 7.86 -8.33
C ASP A 158 -12.55 8.05 -9.49
N ALA A 159 -12.94 9.28 -9.80
CA ALA A 159 -13.90 9.55 -10.87
C ALA A 159 -13.37 9.29 -12.29
N GLU A 160 -12.04 9.23 -12.49
CA GLU A 160 -11.43 8.94 -13.79
C GLU A 160 -11.08 7.47 -13.99
N GLY A 161 -10.85 6.70 -12.91
CA GLY A 161 -10.51 5.29 -13.04
C GLY A 161 -9.60 4.77 -11.92
N GLY A 162 -8.91 3.67 -12.20
CA GLY A 162 -8.03 3.03 -11.23
C GLY A 162 -6.85 3.91 -10.80
N VAL A 163 -6.56 3.96 -9.50
CA VAL A 163 -5.45 4.71 -8.92
C VAL A 163 -4.45 3.83 -8.17
N GLY A 164 -4.89 2.71 -7.60
CA GLY A 164 -4.00 1.84 -6.82
C GLY A 164 -4.50 0.41 -6.71
N THR A 165 -3.58 -0.54 -6.75
CA THR A 165 -3.80 -1.97 -6.49
C THR A 165 -2.77 -2.45 -5.47
N PRO A 166 -2.98 -3.61 -4.78
CA PRO A 166 -1.95 -4.14 -3.88
C PRO A 166 -0.64 -4.52 -4.57
N THR A 167 -0.60 -4.52 -5.92
CA THR A 167 0.61 -4.83 -6.70
C THR A 167 1.38 -3.58 -7.13
N SER A 168 0.68 -2.51 -7.51
CA SER A 168 1.28 -1.26 -8.00
C SER A 168 0.25 -0.15 -8.04
N ASP A 169 0.67 1.07 -7.71
CA ASP A 169 -0.13 2.28 -7.88
C ASP A 169 -0.05 2.79 -9.32
N HIS A 170 -0.97 3.66 -9.72
CA HIS A 170 -1.08 4.21 -11.07
C HIS A 170 -0.19 5.44 -11.25
N GLU A 171 0.42 5.58 -12.45
CA GLU A 171 1.29 6.70 -12.82
C GLU A 171 0.65 8.08 -12.58
N ARG A 172 -0.66 8.22 -12.84
CA ARG A 172 -1.37 9.51 -12.75
C ARG A 172 -1.35 10.11 -11.35
N THR A 173 -1.48 9.30 -10.33
CA THR A 173 -1.61 9.74 -8.93
C THR A 173 -0.35 9.49 -8.08
N LYS A 174 0.77 9.22 -8.75
CA LYS A 174 2.03 8.91 -8.07
C LYS A 174 2.54 10.05 -7.22
N ILE A 175 3.22 9.68 -6.14
CA ILE A 175 4.01 10.59 -5.32
C ILE A 175 5.18 11.13 -6.15
N GLU A 176 5.47 12.42 -5.99
CA GLU A 176 6.62 13.12 -6.57
C GLU A 176 7.29 13.98 -5.49
N LEU A 177 8.48 14.52 -5.77
CA LEU A 177 9.17 15.40 -4.84
C LEU A 177 8.38 16.66 -4.49
N SER A 178 7.48 17.07 -5.37
CA SER A 178 6.58 18.22 -5.19
C SER A 178 5.31 17.90 -4.38
N THR A 179 5.07 16.63 -4.06
CA THR A 179 3.87 16.21 -3.31
C THR A 179 3.86 16.84 -1.91
N THR A 180 2.80 17.58 -1.60
CA THR A 180 2.56 18.23 -0.30
C THR A 180 1.30 17.75 0.40
N HIS A 181 0.48 16.96 -0.29
CA HIS A 181 -0.75 16.39 0.23
C HIS A 181 -0.74 14.88 -0.04
N LEU A 182 -0.46 14.12 0.99
CA LEU A 182 -0.32 12.66 0.91
C LEU A 182 -1.60 11.98 1.36
N LEU A 183 -2.01 10.93 0.62
CA LEU A 183 -2.92 9.90 1.11
C LEU A 183 -2.19 8.56 1.10
N THR A 184 -2.24 7.81 2.21
CA THR A 184 -1.84 6.41 2.26
C THR A 184 -3.01 5.51 2.63
N LEU A 185 -3.11 4.34 1.98
CA LEU A 185 -4.20 3.38 2.18
C LEU A 185 -3.61 2.03 2.60
N ILE A 186 -3.86 1.62 3.84
CA ILE A 186 -3.46 0.33 4.39
C ILE A 186 -4.55 -0.69 4.12
N ASN A 187 -4.18 -1.87 3.59
CA ASN A 187 -5.10 -2.91 3.16
C ASN A 187 -5.00 -4.15 4.06
N GLY A 188 -5.86 -4.27 5.07
CA GLY A 188 -5.95 -5.41 5.97
C GLY A 188 -6.97 -6.44 5.51
N TYR A 189 -6.62 -7.26 4.52
CA TYR A 189 -7.47 -8.36 4.03
C TYR A 189 -7.60 -9.53 5.01
N ASP A 190 -6.77 -9.56 6.05
CA ASP A 190 -6.85 -10.52 7.16
C ASP A 190 -7.89 -10.14 8.23
N GLY A 191 -8.46 -8.94 8.13
CA GLY A 191 -9.44 -8.43 9.09
C GLY A 191 -8.87 -8.05 10.45
N ASN A 192 -7.55 -7.98 10.59
CA ASN A 192 -6.89 -7.68 11.86
C ASN A 192 -6.85 -6.16 12.12
N ARG A 193 -7.91 -5.66 12.75
CA ARG A 193 -8.07 -4.23 13.10
C ARG A 193 -6.92 -3.69 13.95
N GLN A 194 -6.43 -4.48 14.90
CA GLN A 194 -5.36 -4.08 15.81
C GLN A 194 -4.06 -3.86 15.04
N THR A 195 -3.71 -4.77 14.13
CA THR A 195 -2.51 -4.66 13.29
C THR A 195 -2.63 -3.50 12.30
N VAL A 196 -3.82 -3.30 11.69
CA VAL A 196 -4.07 -2.14 10.80
C VAL A 196 -3.93 -0.82 11.57
N ALA A 197 -4.49 -0.72 12.77
CA ALA A 197 -4.37 0.48 13.61
C ALA A 197 -2.90 0.74 14.03
N ALA A 198 -2.16 -0.30 14.42
CA ALA A 198 -0.74 -0.19 14.76
C ALA A 198 0.10 0.24 13.55
N ASN A 199 -0.21 -0.26 12.35
CA ASN A 199 0.46 0.17 11.13
C ASN A 199 0.13 1.64 10.79
N ALA A 200 -1.13 2.05 10.94
CA ALA A 200 -1.54 3.45 10.71
C ALA A 200 -0.83 4.41 11.68
N GLN A 201 -0.71 4.04 12.96
CA GLN A 201 0.05 4.82 13.93
C GLN A 201 1.54 4.89 13.55
N PHE A 202 2.11 3.78 13.11
CA PHE A 202 3.51 3.75 12.67
C PHE A 202 3.76 4.64 11.45
N VAL A 203 2.86 4.63 10.45
CA VAL A 203 2.94 5.55 9.30
C VAL A 203 2.86 7.01 9.77
N LYS A 204 1.92 7.33 10.67
CA LYS A 204 1.81 8.67 11.26
C LYS A 204 3.13 9.11 11.91
N ASP A 205 3.71 8.26 12.76
CA ASP A 205 4.97 8.54 13.46
C ASP A 205 6.14 8.75 12.48
N LEU A 206 6.16 7.99 11.37
CA LEU A 206 7.17 8.16 10.32
C LEU A 206 7.01 9.49 9.58
N LEU A 207 5.76 9.88 9.27
CA LEU A 207 5.47 11.17 8.62
C LEU A 207 5.91 12.35 9.49
N GLU A 208 5.59 12.32 10.78
CA GLU A 208 5.98 13.36 11.75
C GLU A 208 7.51 13.47 11.89
N ARG A 209 8.23 12.36 11.88
CA ARG A 209 9.69 12.33 12.08
C ARG A 209 10.51 12.62 10.82
N HIS A 210 10.03 12.26 9.64
CA HIS A 210 10.86 12.25 8.44
C HIS A 210 10.32 13.12 7.29
N ALA A 211 9.08 13.58 7.36
CA ALA A 211 8.42 14.30 6.27
C ALA A 211 7.66 15.56 6.72
N ASP A 212 8.00 16.13 7.90
CA ASP A 212 7.30 17.28 8.47
C ASP A 212 5.77 17.13 8.46
N GLY A 213 5.31 15.91 8.74
CA GLY A 213 3.90 15.54 8.67
C GLY A 213 3.05 16.31 9.67
N HIS A 214 2.02 17.02 9.19
CA HIS A 214 1.07 17.78 10.00
C HIS A 214 -0.34 17.67 9.43
N ASP A 215 -1.33 18.15 10.17
CA ASP A 215 -2.76 18.01 9.84
C ASP A 215 -3.13 16.55 9.52
N ILE A 216 -2.52 15.61 10.27
CA ILE A 216 -2.65 14.19 10.01
C ILE A 216 -4.00 13.69 10.52
N THR A 217 -4.79 13.13 9.61
CA THR A 217 -6.03 12.41 9.94
C THR A 217 -5.87 10.92 9.67
N VAL A 218 -6.39 10.09 10.56
CA VAL A 218 -6.43 8.63 10.41
C VAL A 218 -7.88 8.19 10.44
N THR A 219 -8.36 7.57 9.38
CA THR A 219 -9.75 7.11 9.25
C THR A 219 -9.76 5.62 8.93
N ALA A 220 -10.41 4.83 9.79
CA ALA A 220 -10.67 3.42 9.49
C ALA A 220 -11.84 3.29 8.52
N TYR A 221 -11.79 2.28 7.63
CA TYR A 221 -12.86 1.99 6.67
C TYR A 221 -12.95 0.49 6.39
N GLY A 222 -14.08 0.06 5.82
CA GLY A 222 -14.39 -1.36 5.67
C GLY A 222 -14.72 -2.03 7.00
N GLY A 223 -15.31 -3.23 6.94
CA GLY A 223 -15.83 -3.92 8.11
C GLY A 223 -17.14 -3.31 8.62
N HIS A 224 -17.94 -4.10 9.30
CA HIS A 224 -19.04 -3.57 10.11
C HIS A 224 -18.43 -3.06 11.43
N PHE A 225 -18.44 -1.76 11.60
CA PHE A 225 -18.10 -1.11 12.88
C PHE A 225 -19.31 -1.12 13.78
#